data_a52b4d7ea9f801db3c979af42e6cc802
#
_entry.id   a52b4d7ea9f801db3c979af42e6cc802
#
_cell.length_a   1.000
_cell.length_b   1.000
_cell.length_c   1.000
_cell.angle_alpha   90.00
_cell.angle_beta   90.00
_cell.angle_gamma   90.00
#
_symmetry.space_group_name_H-M   'P 1'
#
loop_
_entity.id
_entity.type
_entity.pdbx_description
1 polymer ?
#
loop_
_entity_poly.entity_id
_entity_poly.type
_entity_poly.pdbx_seq_one_letter_code
_entity_poly.pdbx_strand_id
1 'polypeptide(L)'
;MTDELPATSPLGGPHADPTDSQRLAAAAERALAGNVAKVGDKLEKQGKLFVRDRLDLLLDPGSFVEDALLANAAAADLPADGVVTGVGQIDGRSVVVVA
;
A
#
# COMPACT_ATOMS: atom_id res chain seq x y z
N MET A 1 -30.49 12.35 -19.61
CA MET A 1 -30.23 11.62 -19.34
C MET A 1 -29.55 11.18 -19.23
N THR A 2 -29.59 10.87 -18.99
CA THR A 2 -29.17 10.15 -18.80
C THR A 2 -28.43 9.75 -18.57
N ASP A 3 -28.17 9.65 -18.47
CA ASP A 3 -27.47 9.06 -18.22
C ASP A 3 -27.02 9.12 -17.43
N GLU A 4 -27.15 9.71 -16.98
CA GLU A 4 -26.77 9.52 -16.02
C GLU A 4 -26.82 8.57 -15.24
N LEU A 5 -27.24 8.10 -15.33
CA LEU A 5 -27.52 6.87 -14.79
C LEU A 5 -26.44 5.96 -14.49
N PRO A 6 -25.21 6.20 -14.73
CA PRO A 6 -24.15 5.28 -14.43
C PRO A 6 -24.13 4.83 -12.98
N ALA A 7 -24.54 5.68 -12.11
CA ALA A 7 -24.61 5.34 -10.70
C ALA A 7 -25.67 4.31 -10.41
N THR A 8 -26.54 4.07 -11.37
CA THR A 8 -27.62 3.12 -11.20
C THR A 8 -27.51 1.95 -12.15
N SER A 9 -26.29 1.55 -12.46
CA SER A 9 -26.09 0.36 -13.27
C SER A 9 -26.86 -0.82 -12.71
N PRO A 10 -27.06 -1.87 -13.48
CA PRO A 10 -27.76 -3.05 -12.97
C PRO A 10 -27.18 -3.60 -11.71
N LEU A 11 -25.89 -3.41 -11.52
CA LEU A 11 -25.23 -3.84 -10.29
C LEU A 11 -25.19 -2.73 -9.28
N GLY A 12 -25.65 -1.56 -9.67
CA GLY A 12 -25.44 -0.38 -8.91
C GLY A 12 -26.62 0.02 -8.11
N GLY A 13 -26.52 1.17 -7.65
CA GLY A 13 -27.38 1.78 -6.70
C GLY A 13 -26.51 2.31 -5.60
N PRO A 14 -27.12 2.94 -4.61
CA PRO A 14 -26.36 3.53 -3.52
C PRO A 14 -25.52 2.54 -2.75
N HIS A 15 -25.88 1.27 -2.81
CA HIS A 15 -25.21 0.21 -2.04
C HIS A 15 -24.49 -0.80 -2.93
N ALA A 16 -24.15 -0.40 -4.14
CA ALA A 16 -23.42 -1.26 -5.05
C ALA A 16 -22.07 -1.68 -4.44
N ASP A 17 -21.67 -2.90 -4.70
CA ASP A 17 -20.36 -3.38 -4.29
C ASP A 17 -19.26 -2.56 -4.98
N PRO A 18 -18.11 -2.45 -4.36
CA PRO A 18 -16.98 -1.75 -4.97
C PRO A 18 -16.56 -2.41 -6.27
N THR A 19 -16.10 -1.62 -7.21
CA THR A 19 -15.53 -2.13 -8.46
C THR A 19 -14.18 -2.80 -8.17
N ASP A 20 -13.69 -3.56 -9.15
CA ASP A 20 -12.37 -4.18 -9.03
C ASP A 20 -11.27 -3.14 -8.86
N SER A 21 -11.36 -2.03 -9.57
CA SER A 21 -10.40 -0.93 -9.41
C SER A 21 -10.42 -0.36 -8.00
N GLN A 22 -11.60 -0.19 -7.43
CA GLN A 22 -11.75 0.30 -6.06
C GLN A 22 -11.21 -0.70 -5.05
N ARG A 23 -11.43 -1.99 -5.27
CA ARG A 23 -10.89 -3.04 -4.41
C ARG A 23 -9.37 -3.06 -4.44
N LEU A 24 -8.81 -2.93 -5.63
CA LEU A 24 -7.37 -2.90 -5.80
C LEU A 24 -6.76 -1.67 -5.12
N ALA A 25 -7.35 -0.51 -5.31
CA ALA A 25 -6.89 0.71 -4.68
C ALA A 25 -6.96 0.62 -3.16
N ALA A 26 -8.04 0.08 -2.61
CA ALA A 26 -8.20 -0.10 -1.18
C ALA A 26 -7.19 -1.09 -0.61
N ALA A 27 -6.93 -2.18 -1.32
CA ALA A 27 -5.94 -3.17 -0.91
C ALA A 27 -4.54 -2.57 -0.92
N ALA A 28 -4.20 -1.80 -1.94
CA ALA A 28 -2.91 -1.12 -2.03
C ALA A 28 -2.74 -0.10 -0.88
N GLU A 29 -3.79 0.66 -0.59
CA GLU A 29 -3.75 1.63 0.49
C GLU A 29 -3.52 0.96 1.85
N ARG A 30 -4.21 -0.15 2.12
CA ARG A 30 -3.99 -0.91 3.35
C ARG A 30 -2.57 -1.47 3.44
N ALA A 31 -2.07 -2.01 2.32
CA ALA A 31 -0.72 -2.57 2.29
C ALA A 31 0.33 -1.50 2.55
N LEU A 32 0.18 -0.33 1.95
CA LEU A 32 1.10 0.79 2.15
C LEU A 32 1.06 1.34 3.57
N ALA A 33 -0.11 1.34 4.19
CA ALA A 33 -0.25 1.78 5.58
C ALA A 33 0.35 0.78 6.57
N GLY A 34 0.38 -0.50 6.21
CA GLY A 34 0.85 -1.54 7.12
C GLY A 34 -0.02 -1.62 8.37
N ASN A 35 0.58 -1.96 9.49
CA ASN A 35 -0.13 -1.98 10.76
C ASN A 35 0.38 -0.92 11.75
N VAL A 36 0.84 0.20 11.25
CA VAL A 36 1.35 1.31 12.07
C VAL A 36 0.32 1.76 13.10
N ALA A 37 -0.96 1.71 12.76
CA ALA A 37 -2.02 2.06 13.69
C ALA A 37 -1.99 1.21 14.97
N LYS A 38 -1.51 -0.04 14.87
CA LYS A 38 -1.44 -0.95 16.01
C LYS A 38 -0.09 -0.91 16.74
N VAL A 39 0.99 -0.70 16.01
CA VAL A 39 2.33 -0.88 16.56
C VAL A 39 3.19 0.39 16.50
N GLY A 40 2.65 1.49 16.00
CA GLY A 40 3.40 2.74 15.85
C GLY A 40 4.02 3.21 17.15
N ASP A 41 3.28 3.15 18.24
CA ASP A 41 3.79 3.56 19.56
C ASP A 41 4.97 2.70 19.99
N LYS A 42 4.90 1.40 19.71
CA LYS A 42 5.98 0.49 20.05
C LYS A 42 7.25 0.80 19.26
N LEU A 43 7.10 1.09 17.97
CA LEU A 43 8.23 1.48 17.13
C LEU A 43 8.87 2.76 17.64
N GLU A 44 8.05 3.74 17.99
CA GLU A 44 8.53 5.01 18.51
C GLU A 44 9.30 4.84 19.81
N LYS A 45 8.76 4.05 20.72
CA LYS A 45 9.42 3.75 22.00
C LYS A 45 10.76 3.03 21.80
N GLN A 46 10.89 2.25 20.75
CA GLN A 46 12.13 1.54 20.42
C GLN A 46 13.09 2.38 19.60
N GLY A 47 12.73 3.61 19.26
CA GLY A 47 13.54 4.47 18.42
C GLY A 47 13.62 4.00 16.98
N LYS A 48 12.60 3.27 16.52
CA LYS A 48 12.56 2.71 15.17
C LYS A 48 11.59 3.47 14.29
N LEU A 49 11.93 3.58 13.02
CA LEU A 49 11.02 4.12 12.01
C LEU A 49 10.23 2.99 11.35
N PHE A 50 9.03 3.31 10.90
CA PHE A 50 8.30 2.43 10.01
C PHE A 50 9.12 2.20 8.73
N VAL A 51 9.07 0.98 8.20
CA VAL A 51 9.92 0.57 7.07
C VAL A 51 9.80 1.49 5.86
N ARG A 52 8.59 1.94 5.53
CA ARG A 52 8.39 2.81 4.37
C ARG A 52 9.00 4.19 4.56
N ASP A 53 8.98 4.71 5.76
CA ASP A 53 9.65 5.97 6.09
C ASP A 53 11.17 5.81 5.95
N ARG A 54 11.70 4.66 6.35
CA ARG A 54 13.12 4.36 6.18
C ARG A 54 13.51 4.29 4.72
N LEU A 55 12.66 3.69 3.88
CA LEU A 55 12.91 3.61 2.45
C LEU A 55 12.86 5.00 1.79
N ASP A 56 11.95 5.85 2.22
CA ASP A 56 11.87 7.23 1.71
C ASP A 56 13.14 8.03 2.03
N LEU A 57 13.76 7.78 3.17
CA LEU A 57 14.99 8.43 3.54
C LEU A 57 16.20 7.87 2.79
N LEU A 58 16.17 6.60 2.45
CA LEU A 58 17.29 5.91 1.82
C LEU A 58 17.35 6.11 0.31
N LEU A 59 16.20 6.00 -0.34
CA LEU A 59 16.12 5.94 -1.80
C LEU A 59 15.88 7.31 -2.42
N ASP A 60 16.32 7.46 -3.66
CA ASP A 60 16.03 8.67 -4.43
C ASP A 60 14.51 8.85 -4.57
N PRO A 61 14.00 10.09 -4.50
CA PRO A 61 12.57 10.34 -4.57
C PRO A 61 11.93 9.72 -5.82
N GLY A 62 10.84 8.98 -5.60
CA GLY A 62 10.07 8.39 -6.68
C GLY A 62 10.73 7.21 -7.38
N SER A 63 11.86 6.71 -6.89
CA SER A 63 12.60 5.65 -7.57
C SER A 63 12.17 4.24 -7.17
N PHE A 64 11.41 4.06 -6.09
CA PHE A 64 11.09 2.74 -5.58
C PHE A 64 9.98 2.07 -6.37
N VAL A 65 10.26 0.86 -6.87
CA VAL A 65 9.27 -0.01 -7.48
C VAL A 65 9.19 -1.27 -6.63
N GLU A 66 8.08 -1.44 -5.99
CA GLU A 66 7.87 -2.52 -5.03
C GLU A 66 7.37 -3.79 -5.70
N ASP A 67 7.94 -4.94 -5.29
CA ASP A 67 7.39 -6.25 -5.64
C ASP A 67 6.35 -6.62 -4.59
N ALA A 68 5.47 -7.52 -4.90
CA ALA A 68 4.61 -8.20 -3.93
C ALA A 68 3.88 -7.29 -2.92
N LEU A 69 3.54 -6.07 -3.30
CA LEU A 69 2.81 -5.14 -2.42
C LEU A 69 1.53 -5.79 -1.85
N LEU A 70 0.85 -6.59 -2.64
CA LEU A 70 -0.41 -7.20 -2.28
C LEU A 70 -0.28 -8.66 -1.84
N ALA A 71 0.90 -9.11 -1.51
CA ALA A 71 1.13 -10.51 -1.13
C ALA A 71 0.24 -10.96 0.03
N ASN A 72 -0.09 -10.05 0.93
CA ASN A 72 -0.91 -10.33 2.11
C ASN A 72 -2.31 -9.73 2.03
N ALA A 73 -2.78 -9.41 0.85
CA ALA A 73 -4.03 -8.67 0.67
C ALA A 73 -5.26 -9.38 1.23
N ALA A 74 -5.21 -10.70 1.32
CA ALA A 74 -6.33 -11.48 1.84
C ALA A 74 -6.36 -11.55 3.37
N ALA A 75 -5.31 -11.11 4.05
CA ALA A 75 -5.24 -11.13 5.51
C ALA A 75 -5.73 -9.81 6.07
N ALA A 76 -6.88 -9.83 6.75
CA ALA A 76 -7.49 -8.61 7.26
C ALA A 76 -6.65 -7.94 8.35
N ASP A 77 -5.99 -8.75 9.17
CA ASP A 77 -5.23 -8.24 10.33
C ASP A 77 -3.80 -7.85 9.99
N LEU A 78 -3.28 -8.37 8.90
CA LEU A 78 -1.90 -8.15 8.48
C LEU A 78 -1.90 -7.74 7.01
N PRO A 79 -2.24 -6.48 6.72
CA PRO A 79 -2.42 -6.03 5.34
C PRO A 79 -1.13 -5.97 4.52
N ALA A 80 0.01 -6.05 5.17
CA ALA A 80 1.31 -6.03 4.50
C ALA A 80 2.12 -7.24 4.94
N ASP A 81 3.00 -7.70 4.06
CA ASP A 81 3.93 -8.76 4.38
C ASP A 81 4.95 -8.25 5.42
N GLY A 82 5.63 -9.17 6.08
CA GLY A 82 6.67 -8.84 7.04
C GLY A 82 7.93 -8.26 6.41
N VAL A 83 8.01 -8.31 5.09
CA VAL A 83 9.17 -7.84 4.34
C VAL A 83 8.70 -7.00 3.16
N VAL A 84 9.34 -5.87 2.95
CA VAL A 84 9.13 -5.04 1.77
C VAL A 84 10.30 -5.27 0.82
N THR A 85 10.00 -5.65 -0.41
CA THR A 85 11.03 -5.92 -1.43
C THR A 85 10.77 -5.10 -2.67
N GLY A 86 11.83 -4.72 -3.35
CA GLY A 86 11.70 -3.97 -4.58
C GLY A 86 13.03 -3.49 -5.12
N VAL A 87 12.95 -2.59 -6.07
CA VAL A 87 14.10 -1.98 -6.74
C VAL A 87 13.97 -0.48 -6.61
N GLY A 88 15.05 0.18 -6.31
CA GLY A 88 15.09 1.63 -6.23
C GLY A 88 16.43 2.17 -6.70
N GLN A 89 16.67 3.42 -6.42
CA GLN A 89 17.94 4.05 -6.74
C GLN A 89 18.48 4.79 -5.52
N ILE A 90 19.79 4.81 -5.39
CA ILE A 90 20.51 5.63 -4.43
C ILE A 90 21.57 6.41 -5.21
N ASP A 91 21.44 7.73 -5.23
CA ASP A 91 22.32 8.61 -6.01
C ASP A 91 22.39 8.17 -7.48
N GLY A 92 21.26 7.81 -8.05
CA GLY A 92 21.14 7.37 -9.43
C GLY A 92 21.58 5.94 -9.71
N ARG A 93 22.02 5.19 -8.71
CA ARG A 93 22.44 3.80 -8.88
C ARG A 93 21.31 2.85 -8.51
N SER A 94 21.06 1.88 -9.35
CA SER A 94 20.02 0.88 -9.09
C SER A 94 20.43 -0.04 -7.94
N VAL A 95 19.49 -0.25 -7.02
CA VAL A 95 19.69 -1.13 -5.87
C VAL A 95 18.49 -2.02 -5.68
N VAL A 96 18.72 -3.20 -5.14
CA VAL A 96 17.65 -4.10 -4.69
C VAL A 96 17.47 -3.89 -3.20
N VAL A 97 16.21 -3.82 -2.78
CA VAL A 97 15.87 -3.58 -1.38
C VAL A 97 15.14 -4.77 -0.82
N VAL A 98 15.55 -5.18 0.37
CA VAL A 98 14.84 -6.15 1.20
C VAL A 98 14.80 -5.55 2.60
N ALA A 99 13.61 -5.17 3.05
CA ALA A 99 13.50 -4.43 4.30
C ALA A 99 12.32 -4.92 5.15
#